data_65ddb19f5d7cd86420f776c3c468694e
#
_entry.id   65ddb19f5d7cd86420f776c3c468694e
#
_cell.length_a   1.000
_cell.length_b   1.000
_cell.length_c   1.000
_cell.angle_alpha   90.00
_cell.angle_beta   90.00
_cell.angle_gamma   90.00
#
_symmetry.space_group_name_H-M   'P 1'
#
loop_
_entity.id
_entity.type
_entity.pdbx_description
1 polymer ?
#
loop_
_entity_poly.entity_id
_entity_poly.type
_entity_poly.pdbx_seq_one_letter_code
_entity_poly.pdbx_strand_id
1 'polypeptide(L)'
;SEVGHTNIGAGRIVPMDLGQINLEIENGSFYNNDAILDFIQSVKSSKGTAHIIGLLSDGGVHGHIEHLLETLRVLSDANLKVALHLITDGRDVSPVSAITYAEKLLQNMPDNVKISTVIGRYYALDRDNRWERISQAYNAIVKSESAIVCEDIYDAINSAYGGNLTDEFIPATVINGYGGVKDGDGVFCLNFRSDRAREILSAIGDPGFDFFEIGRRPKLSSFLGMVEYSTKHNSFMKTCYPKKAIKNTLGEWVAKHG
;
A
#
# COMPACT_ATOMS: atom_id res chain seq x y z
N SER A 1 -16.97 9.38 12.13
CA SER A 1 -18.18 10.11 11.75
C SER A 1 -18.69 9.71 10.37
N GLU A 2 -17.82 9.54 9.37
CA GLU A 2 -18.21 9.12 8.00
C GLU A 2 -18.97 7.79 8.00
N VAL A 3 -18.49 6.79 8.74
CA VAL A 3 -19.15 5.49 8.91
C VAL A 3 -20.55 5.63 9.48
N GLY A 4 -20.71 6.45 10.52
CA GLY A 4 -22.02 6.67 11.15
C GLY A 4 -23.03 7.32 10.20
N HIS A 5 -22.63 8.35 9.47
CA HIS A 5 -23.51 9.00 8.49
C HIS A 5 -23.88 8.06 7.34
N THR A 6 -22.94 7.25 6.86
CA THR A 6 -23.18 6.26 5.82
C THR A 6 -24.19 5.21 6.29
N ASN A 7 -24.05 4.67 7.50
CA ASN A 7 -24.95 3.66 8.07
C ASN A 7 -26.36 4.22 8.30
N ILE A 8 -26.46 5.45 8.83
CA ILE A 8 -27.76 6.14 9.01
C ILE A 8 -28.42 6.35 7.65
N GLY A 9 -27.71 6.89 6.67
CA GLY A 9 -28.23 7.13 5.34
C GLY A 9 -28.62 5.85 4.57
N ALA A 10 -27.96 4.74 4.84
CA ALA A 10 -28.25 3.45 4.23
C ALA A 10 -29.31 2.63 4.97
N GLY A 11 -29.63 2.98 6.24
CA GLY A 11 -30.53 2.20 7.10
C GLY A 11 -30.01 0.79 7.44
N ARG A 12 -28.71 0.56 7.24
CA ARG A 12 -28.02 -0.71 7.51
C ARG A 12 -26.55 -0.48 7.74
N ILE A 13 -25.89 -1.48 8.33
CA ILE A 13 -24.42 -1.48 8.46
C ILE A 13 -23.81 -1.64 7.06
N VAL A 14 -23.05 -0.64 6.64
CA VAL A 14 -22.24 -0.68 5.43
C VAL A 14 -20.78 -0.90 5.89
N PRO A 15 -20.19 -2.06 5.63
CA PRO A 15 -18.79 -2.29 5.99
C PRO A 15 -17.91 -1.31 5.23
N MET A 16 -17.08 -0.57 5.96
CA MET A 16 -16.01 0.25 5.38
C MET A 16 -14.88 -0.65 4.88
N ASP A 17 -13.98 -0.11 4.09
CA ASP A 17 -12.92 -0.87 3.42
C ASP A 17 -12.17 -1.81 4.37
N LEU A 18 -11.76 -1.35 5.57
CA LEU A 18 -11.12 -2.20 6.60
C LEU A 18 -12.00 -3.40 6.97
N GLY A 19 -13.26 -3.16 7.31
CA GLY A 19 -14.21 -4.22 7.72
C GLY A 19 -14.55 -5.17 6.58
N GLN A 20 -14.65 -4.67 5.35
CA GLN A 20 -14.86 -5.50 4.17
C GLN A 20 -13.67 -6.44 3.95
N ILE A 21 -12.44 -5.91 3.96
CA ILE A 21 -11.24 -6.71 3.73
C ILE A 21 -11.07 -7.76 4.83
N ASN A 22 -11.32 -7.41 6.11
CA ASN A 22 -11.31 -8.36 7.22
C ASN A 22 -12.29 -9.53 6.98
N LEU A 23 -13.53 -9.23 6.59
CA LEU A 23 -14.52 -10.26 6.29
C LEU A 23 -14.10 -11.15 5.12
N GLU A 24 -13.49 -10.59 4.08
CA GLU A 24 -12.98 -11.35 2.94
C GLU A 24 -11.81 -12.27 3.33
N ILE A 25 -10.96 -11.85 4.27
CA ILE A 25 -9.91 -12.68 4.84
C ILE A 25 -10.51 -13.80 5.71
N GLU A 26 -11.43 -13.46 6.64
CA GLU A 26 -12.06 -14.41 7.56
C GLU A 26 -12.84 -15.50 6.85
N ASN A 27 -13.56 -15.16 5.77
CA ASN A 27 -14.35 -16.14 4.99
C ASN A 27 -13.57 -16.82 3.86
N GLY A 28 -12.30 -16.44 3.65
CA GLY A 28 -11.41 -17.04 2.66
C GLY A 28 -11.56 -16.50 1.23
N SER A 29 -12.48 -15.56 0.96
CA SER A 29 -12.68 -15.02 -0.39
C SER A 29 -11.53 -14.11 -0.84
N PHE A 30 -10.79 -13.52 0.11
CA PHE A 30 -9.58 -12.75 -0.18
C PHE A 30 -8.58 -13.54 -1.03
N TYR A 31 -8.39 -14.84 -0.72
CA TYR A 31 -7.45 -15.73 -1.40
C TYR A 31 -7.89 -16.11 -2.83
N ASN A 32 -9.15 -15.90 -3.14
CA ASN A 32 -9.76 -16.17 -4.44
C ASN A 32 -10.22 -14.89 -5.17
N ASN A 33 -9.73 -13.72 -4.74
CA ASN A 33 -10.04 -12.47 -5.39
C ASN A 33 -9.45 -12.43 -6.80
N ASP A 34 -10.29 -12.25 -7.82
CA ASP A 34 -9.89 -12.31 -9.23
C ASP A 34 -8.76 -11.34 -9.57
N ALA A 35 -8.77 -10.12 -8.99
CA ALA A 35 -7.73 -9.13 -9.27
C ALA A 35 -6.37 -9.53 -8.67
N ILE A 36 -6.36 -10.19 -7.50
CA ILE A 36 -5.15 -10.74 -6.87
C ILE A 36 -4.64 -11.92 -7.71
N LEU A 37 -5.51 -12.83 -8.14
CA LEU A 37 -5.13 -13.96 -8.99
C LEU A 37 -4.59 -13.51 -10.34
N ASP A 38 -5.21 -12.51 -10.96
CA ASP A 38 -4.73 -11.87 -12.20
C ASP A 38 -3.35 -11.23 -12.02
N PHE A 39 -3.12 -10.55 -10.89
CA PHE A 39 -1.84 -9.97 -10.53
C PHE A 39 -0.77 -11.05 -10.44
N ILE A 40 -1.04 -12.13 -9.69
CA ILE A 40 -0.14 -13.27 -9.55
C ILE A 40 0.21 -13.87 -10.91
N GLN A 41 -0.79 -14.11 -11.75
CA GLN A 41 -0.60 -14.71 -13.07
C GLN A 41 0.25 -13.80 -13.99
N SER A 42 0.02 -12.49 -13.93
CA SER A 42 0.78 -11.51 -14.71
C SER A 42 2.26 -11.48 -14.34
N VAL A 43 2.54 -11.42 -13.02
CA VAL A 43 3.92 -11.42 -12.50
C VAL A 43 4.63 -12.75 -12.76
N LYS A 44 3.93 -13.89 -12.65
CA LYS A 44 4.49 -15.20 -13.00
C LYS A 44 4.84 -15.28 -14.49
N SER A 45 3.94 -14.85 -15.35
CA SER A 45 4.12 -14.91 -16.81
C SER A 45 5.31 -14.06 -17.27
N SER A 46 5.53 -12.91 -16.63
CA SER A 46 6.68 -12.05 -16.91
C SER A 46 7.97 -12.49 -16.21
N LYS A 47 7.91 -13.47 -15.31
CA LYS A 47 9.00 -13.88 -14.40
C LYS A 47 9.53 -12.71 -13.56
N GLY A 48 8.67 -11.76 -13.26
CA GLY A 48 8.97 -10.56 -12.50
C GLY A 48 8.97 -10.78 -10.99
N THR A 49 9.18 -9.69 -10.27
CA THR A 49 9.06 -9.58 -8.81
C THR A 49 7.75 -8.87 -8.46
N ALA A 50 7.07 -9.30 -7.41
CA ALA A 50 5.93 -8.60 -6.85
C ALA A 50 6.41 -7.54 -5.85
N HIS A 51 6.21 -6.26 -6.14
CA HIS A 51 6.50 -5.14 -5.25
C HIS A 51 5.26 -4.81 -4.44
N ILE A 52 5.32 -4.97 -3.13
CA ILE A 52 4.21 -4.74 -2.22
C ILE A 52 4.45 -3.47 -1.42
N ILE A 53 3.56 -2.51 -1.51
CA ILE A 53 3.60 -1.27 -0.73
C ILE A 53 2.54 -1.37 0.37
N GLY A 54 2.96 -1.34 1.63
CA GLY A 54 2.06 -1.50 2.77
C GLY A 54 2.46 -0.71 4.00
N LEU A 55 1.45 -0.31 4.78
CA LEU A 55 1.64 0.39 6.05
C LEU A 55 1.97 -0.61 7.16
N LEU A 56 3.05 -0.35 7.88
CA LEU A 56 3.54 -1.16 9.00
C LEU A 56 2.88 -0.69 10.31
N SER A 57 1.58 -0.91 10.46
CA SER A 57 0.84 -0.62 11.69
C SER A 57 -0.51 -1.35 11.74
N ASP A 58 -1.12 -1.40 12.90
CA ASP A 58 -2.47 -1.90 13.14
C ASP A 58 -3.50 -0.80 13.38
N GLY A 59 -3.14 0.46 13.11
CA GLY A 59 -4.01 1.63 13.31
C GLY A 59 -5.31 1.59 12.53
N GLY A 60 -5.37 0.82 11.43
CA GLY A 60 -6.59 0.55 10.67
C GLY A 60 -7.20 1.78 9.97
N VAL A 61 -6.42 2.83 9.74
CA VAL A 61 -6.87 4.07 9.11
C VAL A 61 -6.52 4.11 7.63
N HIS A 62 -5.29 3.76 7.27
CA HIS A 62 -4.79 3.77 5.89
C HIS A 62 -4.40 2.38 5.39
N GLY A 63 -3.96 1.53 6.28
CA GLY A 63 -3.54 0.15 6.05
C GLY A 63 -3.64 -0.65 7.35
N HIS A 64 -3.36 -1.95 7.27
CA HIS A 64 -3.33 -2.83 8.42
C HIS A 64 -2.31 -3.94 8.23
N ILE A 65 -1.50 -4.21 9.28
CA ILE A 65 -0.43 -5.22 9.21
C ILE A 65 -0.95 -6.64 8.90
N GLU A 66 -2.16 -6.99 9.37
CA GLU A 66 -2.75 -8.30 9.03
C GLU A 66 -3.04 -8.43 7.54
N HIS A 67 -3.54 -7.36 6.90
CA HIS A 67 -3.75 -7.37 5.44
C HIS A 67 -2.43 -7.54 4.69
N LEU A 68 -1.35 -6.92 5.20
CA LEU A 68 -0.02 -7.10 4.68
C LEU A 68 0.41 -8.56 4.78
N LEU A 69 0.35 -9.15 5.98
CA LEU A 69 0.75 -10.54 6.23
C LEU A 69 -0.05 -11.54 5.37
N GLU A 70 -1.37 -11.37 5.26
CA GLU A 70 -2.20 -12.25 4.43
C GLU A 70 -1.88 -12.09 2.94
N THR A 71 -1.60 -10.87 2.47
CA THR A 71 -1.15 -10.66 1.09
C THR A 71 0.19 -11.34 0.83
N LEU A 72 1.16 -11.21 1.75
CA LEU A 72 2.47 -11.85 1.61
C LEU A 72 2.34 -13.38 1.58
N ARG A 73 1.43 -13.96 2.39
CA ARG A 73 1.14 -15.40 2.39
C ARG A 73 0.62 -15.88 1.04
N VAL A 74 -0.40 -15.20 0.48
CA VAL A 74 -0.97 -15.52 -0.84
C VAL A 74 0.09 -15.49 -1.94
N LEU A 75 0.94 -14.48 -1.95
CA LEU A 75 2.00 -14.33 -2.95
C LEU A 75 3.11 -15.37 -2.76
N SER A 76 3.42 -15.72 -1.52
CA SER A 76 4.40 -16.75 -1.18
C SER A 76 3.91 -18.14 -1.59
N ASP A 77 2.65 -18.50 -1.30
CA ASP A 77 2.02 -19.75 -1.69
C ASP A 77 2.00 -19.90 -3.23
N ALA A 78 1.92 -18.76 -3.91
CA ALA A 78 2.07 -18.71 -5.36
C ALA A 78 3.53 -18.82 -5.85
N ASN A 79 4.53 -18.94 -4.95
CA ASN A 79 5.96 -18.96 -5.26
C ASN A 79 6.48 -17.73 -6.00
N LEU A 80 5.93 -16.55 -5.73
CA LEU A 80 6.44 -15.30 -6.26
C LEU A 80 7.64 -14.80 -5.44
N LYS A 81 8.60 -14.15 -6.10
CA LYS A 81 9.58 -13.30 -5.42
C LYS A 81 8.87 -12.02 -5.00
N VAL A 82 9.02 -11.62 -3.75
CA VAL A 82 8.37 -10.44 -3.20
C VAL A 82 9.40 -9.45 -2.69
N ALA A 83 9.30 -8.21 -3.16
CA ALA A 83 10.01 -7.04 -2.66
C ALA A 83 9.02 -6.19 -1.84
N LEU A 84 9.28 -6.04 -0.54
CA LEU A 84 8.37 -5.39 0.38
C LEU A 84 8.83 -3.95 0.68
N HIS A 85 7.95 -2.99 0.41
CA HIS A 85 8.14 -1.58 0.68
C HIS A 85 7.28 -1.17 1.87
N LEU A 86 7.90 -0.98 3.02
CA LEU A 86 7.23 -0.67 4.27
C LEU A 86 7.09 0.83 4.45
N ILE A 87 5.88 1.25 4.77
CA ILE A 87 5.59 2.61 5.20
C ILE A 87 5.36 2.58 6.71
N THR A 88 6.18 3.31 7.48
CA THR A 88 5.99 3.44 8.93
C THR A 88 4.97 4.51 9.27
N ASP A 89 4.22 4.32 10.36
CA ASP A 89 3.04 5.14 10.70
C ASP A 89 3.36 6.25 11.72
N GLY A 90 3.32 5.95 13.00
CA GLY A 90 3.62 6.89 14.10
C GLY A 90 2.62 8.04 14.27
N ARG A 91 1.48 8.01 13.57
CA ARG A 91 0.42 9.01 13.65
C ARG A 91 -0.94 8.44 14.04
N ASP A 92 -1.30 7.31 13.46
CA ASP A 92 -2.53 6.58 13.79
C ASP A 92 -2.26 5.52 14.88
N VAL A 93 -1.00 5.34 15.25
CA VAL A 93 -0.48 4.54 16.36
C VAL A 93 0.58 5.33 17.12
N SER A 94 1.19 4.73 18.17
CA SER A 94 2.26 5.37 18.94
C SER A 94 3.38 5.89 18.02
N PRO A 95 3.92 7.11 18.27
CA PRO A 95 4.96 7.71 17.44
C PRO A 95 6.27 6.90 17.35
N VAL A 96 6.51 6.02 18.31
CA VAL A 96 7.71 5.16 18.40
C VAL A 96 7.24 3.73 18.66
N SER A 97 6.79 3.05 17.63
CA SER A 97 6.23 1.70 17.67
C SER A 97 6.65 0.81 16.51
N ALA A 98 7.37 1.36 15.52
CA ALA A 98 7.76 0.63 14.32
C ALA A 98 8.58 -0.63 14.62
N ILE A 99 9.41 -0.63 15.68
CA ILE A 99 10.18 -1.82 16.10
C ILE A 99 9.23 -2.98 16.45
N THR A 100 8.18 -2.71 17.24
CA THR A 100 7.22 -3.75 17.64
C THR A 100 6.49 -4.35 16.42
N TYR A 101 6.11 -3.51 15.47
CA TYR A 101 5.50 -3.98 14.22
C TYR A 101 6.49 -4.71 13.30
N ALA A 102 7.76 -4.29 13.30
CA ALA A 102 8.84 -4.98 12.59
C ALA A 102 9.06 -6.39 13.14
N GLU A 103 9.10 -6.54 14.47
CA GLU A 103 9.20 -7.85 15.12
C GLU A 103 8.03 -8.75 14.74
N LYS A 104 6.79 -8.23 14.82
CA LYS A 104 5.59 -8.98 14.42
C LYS A 104 5.65 -9.39 12.96
N LEU A 105 6.06 -8.50 12.06
CA LEU A 105 6.21 -8.78 10.64
C LEU A 105 7.22 -9.90 10.41
N LEU A 106 8.43 -9.77 10.94
CA LEU A 106 9.53 -10.73 10.72
C LEU A 106 9.22 -12.13 11.28
N GLN A 107 8.47 -12.22 12.39
CA GLN A 107 8.03 -13.50 12.95
C GLN A 107 7.02 -14.25 12.07
N ASN A 108 6.29 -13.54 11.20
CA ASN A 108 5.19 -14.09 10.41
C ASN A 108 5.40 -13.97 8.90
N MET A 109 6.48 -13.31 8.47
CA MET A 109 6.80 -13.09 7.07
C MET A 109 7.37 -14.37 6.42
N PRO A 110 6.89 -14.77 5.23
CA PRO A 110 7.45 -15.88 4.49
C PRO A 110 8.91 -15.65 4.06
N ASP A 111 9.71 -16.73 3.96
CA ASP A 111 11.15 -16.69 3.64
C ASP A 111 11.49 -16.10 2.25
N ASN A 112 10.58 -16.20 1.29
CA ASN A 112 10.76 -15.67 -0.07
C ASN A 112 10.41 -14.18 -0.22
N VAL A 113 10.06 -13.51 0.88
CA VAL A 113 9.80 -12.07 0.95
C VAL A 113 11.08 -11.36 1.41
N LYS A 114 11.43 -10.27 0.73
CA LYS A 114 12.55 -9.41 1.13
C LYS A 114 12.07 -8.00 1.38
N ILE A 115 12.38 -7.46 2.55
CA ILE A 115 12.17 -6.03 2.82
C ILE A 115 13.16 -5.25 1.96
N SER A 116 12.66 -4.29 1.20
CA SER A 116 13.39 -3.54 0.19
C SER A 116 13.54 -2.06 0.53
N THR A 117 12.53 -1.47 1.16
CA THR A 117 12.58 -0.09 1.64
C THR A 117 11.80 0.08 2.94
N VAL A 118 12.23 1.05 3.76
CA VAL A 118 11.52 1.53 4.96
C VAL A 118 11.39 3.04 4.85
N ILE A 119 10.16 3.55 4.90
CA ILE A 119 9.86 4.96 4.58
C ILE A 119 8.77 5.47 5.51
N GLY A 120 9.02 6.57 6.22
CA GLY A 120 8.00 7.23 7.02
C GLY A 120 6.83 7.76 6.17
N ARG A 121 5.62 7.67 6.70
CA ARG A 121 4.40 8.12 6.00
C ARG A 121 4.44 9.59 5.60
N TYR A 122 5.24 10.41 6.26
CA TYR A 122 5.47 11.81 5.92
C TYR A 122 5.94 11.99 4.47
N TYR A 123 6.74 11.03 3.98
CA TYR A 123 7.25 11.03 2.60
C TYR A 123 6.33 10.27 1.65
N ALA A 124 5.95 9.04 1.99
CA ALA A 124 5.23 8.16 1.07
C ALA A 124 3.72 8.41 0.99
N LEU A 125 3.12 9.04 2.00
CA LEU A 125 1.69 9.27 2.11
C LEU A 125 1.34 10.77 2.18
N ASP A 126 2.05 11.61 1.44
CA ASP A 126 1.65 13.01 1.26
C ASP A 126 0.33 13.10 0.47
N ARG A 127 -0.43 14.19 0.69
CA ARG A 127 -1.67 14.49 -0.02
C ARG A 127 -1.84 15.99 -0.32
N ASP A 128 -0.79 16.74 -0.06
CA ASP A 128 -0.79 18.21 -0.12
C ASP A 128 0.10 18.71 -1.27
N ASN A 129 0.39 17.82 -2.26
CA ASN A 129 1.23 18.06 -3.43
C ASN A 129 2.66 18.49 -3.08
N ARG A 130 3.20 17.93 -2.00
CA ARG A 130 4.60 18.14 -1.64
C ARG A 130 5.49 17.13 -2.36
N TRP A 131 5.66 17.38 -3.64
CA TRP A 131 6.32 16.46 -4.55
C TRP A 131 7.77 16.16 -4.18
N GLU A 132 8.43 17.06 -3.45
CA GLU A 132 9.77 16.84 -2.90
C GLU A 132 9.82 15.68 -1.88
N ARG A 133 8.70 15.37 -1.21
CA ARG A 133 8.58 14.21 -0.31
C ARG A 133 8.31 12.93 -1.09
N ILE A 134 7.33 12.99 -1.98
CA ILE A 134 6.93 11.87 -2.83
C ILE A 134 8.10 11.42 -3.71
N SER A 135 8.92 12.33 -4.23
CA SER A 135 10.08 12.00 -5.04
C SER A 135 11.12 11.15 -4.29
N GLN A 136 11.31 11.40 -2.99
CA GLN A 136 12.20 10.59 -2.16
C GLN A 136 11.67 9.16 -2.01
N ALA A 137 10.37 9.00 -1.71
CA ALA A 137 9.75 7.69 -1.64
C ALA A 137 9.76 6.97 -3.00
N TYR A 138 9.46 7.67 -4.09
CA TYR A 138 9.51 7.14 -5.45
C TYR A 138 10.93 6.66 -5.81
N ASN A 139 11.94 7.47 -5.57
CA ASN A 139 13.32 7.13 -5.89
C ASN A 139 13.79 5.89 -5.11
N ALA A 140 13.45 5.80 -3.82
CA ALA A 140 13.78 4.63 -3.01
C ALA A 140 13.03 3.38 -3.52
N ILE A 141 11.72 3.46 -3.76
CA ILE A 141 10.89 2.31 -4.18
C ILE A 141 11.22 1.90 -5.61
N VAL A 142 11.21 2.84 -6.56
CA VAL A 142 11.27 2.50 -7.98
C VAL A 142 12.70 2.38 -8.49
N LYS A 143 13.59 3.29 -8.08
CA LYS A 143 14.96 3.35 -8.59
C LYS A 143 15.98 2.69 -7.66
N SER A 144 15.60 2.34 -6.43
CA SER A 144 16.57 1.93 -5.37
C SER A 144 17.59 3.03 -5.07
N GLU A 145 17.18 4.29 -5.17
CA GLU A 145 18.04 5.46 -4.95
C GLU A 145 17.62 6.15 -3.65
N SER A 146 18.52 6.23 -2.71
CA SER A 146 18.38 6.96 -1.45
C SER A 146 19.74 7.42 -0.93
N ALA A 147 19.73 8.52 -0.17
CA ALA A 147 20.89 8.95 0.61
C ALA A 147 21.17 8.01 1.79
N ILE A 148 20.22 7.18 2.19
CA ILE A 148 20.32 6.27 3.32
C ILE A 148 20.13 4.84 2.83
N VAL A 149 21.14 4.00 3.06
CA VAL A 149 21.11 2.57 2.81
C VAL A 149 21.43 1.88 4.14
N CYS A 150 20.60 0.93 4.54
CA CYS A 150 20.74 0.15 5.77
C CYS A 150 20.81 -1.34 5.45
N GLU A 151 21.38 -2.13 6.35
CA GLU A 151 21.48 -3.57 6.17
C GLU A 151 20.12 -4.26 6.35
N ASP A 152 19.32 -3.80 7.30
CA ASP A 152 18.00 -4.36 7.58
C ASP A 152 17.02 -3.31 8.12
N ILE A 153 15.79 -3.76 8.43
CA ILE A 153 14.71 -2.93 8.95
C ILE A 153 15.06 -2.33 10.33
N TYR A 154 15.78 -3.07 11.18
CA TYR A 154 16.14 -2.59 12.52
C TYR A 154 17.17 -1.47 12.45
N ASP A 155 18.14 -1.59 11.55
CA ASP A 155 19.11 -0.52 11.29
C ASP A 155 18.42 0.75 10.80
N ALA A 156 17.44 0.62 9.88
CA ALA A 156 16.71 1.76 9.36
C ALA A 156 15.91 2.48 10.46
N ILE A 157 15.18 1.74 11.30
CA ILE A 157 14.36 2.31 12.37
C ILE A 157 15.26 2.87 13.48
N ASN A 158 16.25 2.12 13.95
CA ASN A 158 17.13 2.54 15.05
C ASN A 158 17.97 3.76 14.68
N SER A 159 18.45 3.85 13.43
CA SER A 159 19.16 5.03 12.95
C SER A 159 18.29 6.28 13.01
N ALA A 160 17.01 6.17 12.63
CA ALA A 160 16.06 7.28 12.72
C ALA A 160 15.80 7.66 14.20
N TYR A 161 15.57 6.69 15.08
CA TYR A 161 15.37 6.94 16.51
C TYR A 161 16.62 7.55 17.16
N GLY A 162 17.82 7.11 16.79
CA GLY A 162 19.09 7.72 17.22
C GLY A 162 19.24 9.18 16.78
N GLY A 163 18.59 9.57 15.68
CA GLY A 163 18.46 10.93 15.20
C GLY A 163 17.29 11.72 15.80
N ASN A 164 16.61 11.21 16.84
CA ASN A 164 15.41 11.78 17.45
C ASN A 164 14.22 11.93 16.49
N LEU A 165 14.13 11.10 15.45
CA LEU A 165 12.97 11.03 14.55
C LEU A 165 11.98 10.00 15.08
N THR A 166 10.70 10.19 14.79
CA THR A 166 9.64 9.22 15.06
C THR A 166 9.30 8.43 13.79
N ASP A 167 8.46 7.41 13.93
CA ASP A 167 8.04 6.54 12.82
C ASP A 167 7.53 7.32 11.61
N GLU A 168 6.74 8.38 11.86
CA GLU A 168 6.17 9.22 10.79
C GLU A 168 7.26 9.82 9.88
N PHE A 169 8.43 10.15 10.44
CA PHE A 169 9.49 10.91 9.80
C PHE A 169 10.72 10.06 9.44
N ILE A 170 10.64 8.74 9.49
CA ILE A 170 11.74 7.88 9.02
C ILE A 170 12.06 8.25 7.56
N PRO A 171 13.29 8.71 7.25
CA PRO A 171 13.64 9.06 5.87
C PRO A 171 13.50 7.87 4.93
N ALA A 172 13.27 8.14 3.64
CA ALA A 172 13.23 7.08 2.65
C ALA A 172 14.55 6.30 2.66
N THR A 173 14.51 5.06 3.12
CA THR A 173 15.68 4.20 3.33
C THR A 173 15.58 2.98 2.42
N VAL A 174 16.66 2.69 1.70
CA VAL A 174 16.80 1.47 0.90
C VAL A 174 17.50 0.40 1.75
N ILE A 175 17.00 -0.83 1.68
CA ILE A 175 17.67 -1.98 2.30
C ILE A 175 18.67 -2.57 1.32
N ASN A 176 19.87 -2.87 1.84
CA ASN A 176 21.00 -3.36 1.04
C ASN A 176 20.61 -4.57 0.18
N GLY A 177 21.11 -4.58 -1.06
CA GLY A 177 20.81 -5.63 -2.05
C GLY A 177 19.49 -5.45 -2.82
N TYR A 178 18.68 -4.43 -2.53
CA TYR A 178 17.54 -4.08 -3.38
C TYR A 178 18.02 -3.40 -4.67
N GLY A 179 17.40 -3.70 -5.81
CA GLY A 179 17.84 -3.23 -7.12
C GLY A 179 16.80 -2.49 -7.94
N GLY A 180 15.76 -1.96 -7.30
CA GLY A 180 14.69 -1.19 -7.96
C GLY A 180 13.66 -2.05 -8.70
N VAL A 181 12.61 -1.41 -9.16
CA VAL A 181 11.54 -2.01 -9.99
C VAL A 181 12.02 -2.16 -11.43
N LYS A 182 11.76 -3.30 -12.04
CA LYS A 182 12.20 -3.65 -13.40
C LYS A 182 11.02 -3.87 -14.34
N ASP A 183 11.30 -3.88 -15.63
CA ASP A 183 10.31 -4.26 -16.62
C ASP A 183 9.82 -5.70 -16.36
N GLY A 184 8.52 -5.90 -16.39
CA GLY A 184 7.89 -7.17 -16.08
C GLY A 184 7.52 -7.37 -14.60
N ASP A 185 7.99 -6.52 -13.69
CA ASP A 185 7.56 -6.57 -12.29
C ASP A 185 6.10 -6.14 -12.14
N GLY A 186 5.48 -6.54 -11.03
CA GLY A 186 4.16 -6.06 -10.62
C GLY A 186 4.24 -5.20 -9.38
N VAL A 187 3.37 -4.21 -9.25
CA VAL A 187 3.25 -3.38 -8.05
C VAL A 187 1.84 -3.53 -7.47
N PHE A 188 1.75 -3.78 -6.16
CA PHE A 188 0.48 -3.87 -5.44
C PHE A 188 0.50 -2.99 -4.19
N CYS A 189 -0.38 -1.99 -4.16
CA CYS A 189 -0.54 -1.09 -3.01
C CYS A 189 -1.68 -1.57 -2.11
N LEU A 190 -1.37 -1.80 -0.83
CA LEU A 190 -2.31 -2.34 0.15
C LEU A 190 -3.08 -1.26 0.93
N ASN A 191 -2.75 0.01 0.74
CA ASN A 191 -3.48 1.08 1.42
C ASN A 191 -4.94 1.10 0.95
N PHE A 192 -5.88 1.03 1.89
CA PHE A 192 -7.31 1.05 1.59
C PHE A 192 -7.95 2.43 1.77
N ARG A 193 -7.26 3.42 2.31
CA ARG A 193 -7.70 4.81 2.30
C ARG A 193 -7.03 5.55 1.15
N SER A 194 -7.84 6.01 0.20
CA SER A 194 -7.37 6.49 -1.09
C SER A 194 -6.62 7.84 -1.06
N ASP A 195 -6.99 8.76 -0.17
CA ASP A 195 -6.54 10.15 -0.21
C ASP A 195 -5.01 10.33 -0.16
N ARG A 196 -4.32 9.51 0.64
CA ARG A 196 -2.86 9.60 0.82
C ARG A 196 -2.04 8.71 -0.11
N ALA A 197 -2.65 7.72 -0.75
CA ALA A 197 -1.91 6.86 -1.68
C ALA A 197 -1.84 7.42 -3.11
N ARG A 198 -2.71 8.38 -3.46
CA ARG A 198 -2.85 8.87 -4.83
C ARG A 198 -1.58 9.44 -5.42
N GLU A 199 -0.81 10.21 -4.67
CA GLU A 199 0.37 10.89 -5.19
C GLU A 199 1.48 9.92 -5.55
N ILE A 200 1.84 9.00 -4.65
CA ILE A 200 2.87 7.99 -4.93
C ILE A 200 2.43 7.04 -6.05
N LEU A 201 1.15 6.64 -6.09
CA LEU A 201 0.63 5.77 -7.15
C LEU A 201 0.58 6.48 -8.51
N SER A 202 0.28 7.79 -8.55
CA SER A 202 0.40 8.58 -9.76
C SER A 202 1.85 8.65 -10.26
N ALA A 203 2.81 8.89 -9.37
CA ALA A 203 4.22 8.89 -9.75
C ALA A 203 4.65 7.54 -10.36
N ILE A 204 4.21 6.42 -9.78
CA ILE A 204 4.55 5.08 -10.24
C ILE A 204 3.89 4.76 -11.59
N GLY A 205 2.60 5.04 -11.77
CA GLY A 205 1.83 4.46 -12.86
C GLY A 205 1.21 5.42 -13.87
N ASP A 206 1.01 6.70 -13.55
CA ASP A 206 0.35 7.65 -14.44
C ASP A 206 1.26 8.05 -15.61
N PRO A 207 0.91 7.72 -16.87
CA PRO A 207 1.71 8.12 -18.02
C PRO A 207 1.87 9.64 -18.18
N GLY A 208 0.92 10.42 -17.67
CA GLY A 208 0.93 11.88 -17.74
C GLY A 208 1.55 12.56 -16.51
N PHE A 209 2.24 11.84 -15.64
CA PHE A 209 2.87 12.42 -14.46
C PHE A 209 4.12 13.24 -14.83
N ASP A 210 4.16 14.50 -14.39
CA ASP A 210 5.20 15.48 -14.73
C ASP A 210 5.62 16.38 -13.55
N PHE A 211 5.25 16.04 -12.30
CA PHE A 211 5.53 16.90 -11.15
C PHE A 211 6.98 16.84 -10.65
N PHE A 212 7.73 15.80 -11.01
CA PHE A 212 9.17 15.69 -10.79
C PHE A 212 9.79 14.72 -11.80
N GLU A 213 11.12 14.77 -11.96
CA GLU A 213 11.86 13.91 -12.89
C GLU A 213 11.83 12.45 -12.43
N ILE A 214 11.07 11.62 -13.13
CA ILE A 214 10.97 10.18 -12.85
C ILE A 214 11.97 9.33 -13.64
N GLY A 215 12.59 9.90 -14.67
CA GLY A 215 13.44 9.15 -15.60
C GLY A 215 12.65 8.11 -16.41
N ARG A 216 13.28 6.99 -16.70
CA ARG A 216 12.62 5.87 -17.37
C ARG A 216 11.66 5.15 -16.42
N ARG A 217 10.37 5.14 -16.76
CA ARG A 217 9.37 4.35 -16.02
C ARG A 217 9.46 2.88 -16.38
N PRO A 218 9.53 1.95 -15.39
CA PRO A 218 9.46 0.52 -15.66
C PRO A 218 8.12 0.13 -16.30
N LYS A 219 8.14 -0.82 -17.22
CA LYS A 219 6.93 -1.39 -17.81
C LYS A 219 6.42 -2.50 -16.92
N LEU A 220 5.44 -2.19 -16.06
CA LEU A 220 4.86 -3.14 -15.13
C LEU A 220 4.04 -4.21 -15.86
N SER A 221 4.14 -5.47 -15.42
CA SER A 221 3.25 -6.55 -15.86
C SER A 221 1.85 -6.43 -15.28
N SER A 222 1.74 -5.87 -14.07
CA SER A 222 0.48 -5.56 -13.41
C SER A 222 0.66 -4.43 -12.39
N PHE A 223 -0.35 -3.56 -12.28
CA PHE A 223 -0.41 -2.55 -11.23
C PHE A 223 -1.77 -2.65 -10.52
N LEU A 224 -1.74 -3.00 -9.24
CA LEU A 224 -2.93 -3.34 -8.46
C LEU A 224 -3.03 -2.44 -7.22
N GLY A 225 -4.24 -2.09 -6.86
CA GLY A 225 -4.57 -1.40 -5.62
C GLY A 225 -5.59 -2.17 -4.81
N MET A 226 -5.53 -2.06 -3.48
CA MET A 226 -6.51 -2.69 -2.60
C MET A 226 -7.92 -2.13 -2.85
N VAL A 227 -8.03 -0.82 -3.02
CA VAL A 227 -9.29 -0.12 -3.27
C VAL A 227 -9.20 0.79 -4.49
N GLU A 228 -10.32 1.38 -4.89
CA GLU A 228 -10.36 2.40 -5.92
C GLU A 228 -9.86 3.74 -5.39
N TYR A 229 -8.78 4.28 -5.98
CA TYR A 229 -8.16 5.54 -5.53
C TYR A 229 -8.78 6.77 -6.18
N SER A 230 -9.03 6.75 -7.46
CA SER A 230 -9.81 7.74 -8.22
C SER A 230 -10.08 7.24 -9.62
N THR A 231 -11.01 7.88 -10.34
CA THR A 231 -11.29 7.58 -11.76
C THR A 231 -10.02 7.66 -12.63
N LYS A 232 -9.13 8.62 -12.35
CA LYS A 232 -7.84 8.73 -13.07
C LYS A 232 -6.97 7.50 -12.84
N HIS A 233 -6.88 6.99 -11.60
CA HIS A 233 -6.09 5.81 -11.27
C HIS A 233 -6.61 4.55 -11.98
N ASN A 234 -7.93 4.43 -12.15
CA ASN A 234 -8.54 3.30 -12.87
C ASN A 234 -8.11 3.19 -14.35
N SER A 235 -7.51 4.24 -14.92
CA SER A 235 -7.00 4.20 -16.30
C SER A 235 -5.66 3.47 -16.44
N PHE A 236 -4.90 3.29 -15.34
CA PHE A 236 -3.56 2.68 -15.39
C PHE A 236 -3.32 1.61 -14.32
N MET A 237 -4.28 1.35 -13.41
CA MET A 237 -4.17 0.30 -12.40
C MET A 237 -5.51 -0.43 -12.20
N LYS A 238 -5.43 -1.69 -11.77
CA LYS A 238 -6.57 -2.52 -11.38
C LYS A 238 -6.86 -2.35 -9.89
N THR A 239 -8.02 -2.82 -9.43
CA THR A 239 -8.51 -2.68 -8.06
C THR A 239 -9.08 -4.00 -7.55
N CYS A 240 -8.72 -4.41 -6.32
CA CYS A 240 -9.29 -5.60 -5.68
C CYS A 240 -10.76 -5.36 -5.25
N TYR A 241 -11.01 -4.23 -4.62
CA TYR A 241 -12.32 -3.88 -4.06
C TYR A 241 -12.80 -2.53 -4.63
N PRO A 242 -13.46 -2.54 -5.81
CA PRO A 242 -14.02 -1.33 -6.40
C PRO A 242 -15.15 -0.76 -5.53
N LYS A 243 -15.31 0.55 -5.55
CA LYS A 243 -16.40 1.22 -4.82
C LYS A 243 -17.76 0.70 -5.29
N LYS A 244 -18.51 0.16 -4.36
CA LYS A 244 -19.90 -0.25 -4.60
C LYS A 244 -20.84 0.93 -4.33
N ALA A 245 -21.69 1.26 -5.29
CA ALA A 245 -22.76 2.25 -5.06
C ALA A 245 -23.69 1.77 -3.95
N ILE A 246 -23.88 2.57 -2.92
CA ILE A 246 -24.86 2.28 -1.86
C ILE A 246 -26.24 2.60 -2.43
N LYS A 247 -27.02 1.56 -2.71
CA LYS A 247 -28.39 1.67 -3.21
C LYS A 247 -29.40 1.62 -2.06
N ASN A 248 -30.61 2.08 -2.29
CA ASN A 248 -31.72 2.09 -1.34
C ASN A 248 -31.37 2.90 -0.06
N THR A 249 -30.81 4.07 -0.27
CA THR A 249 -30.54 5.02 0.82
C THR A 249 -31.81 5.78 1.22
N LEU A 250 -31.82 6.36 2.42
CA LEU A 250 -32.90 7.22 2.89
C LEU A 250 -33.15 8.37 1.89
N GLY A 251 -32.08 8.97 1.36
CA GLY A 251 -32.20 10.03 0.35
C GLY A 251 -32.87 9.56 -0.95
N GLU A 252 -32.51 8.36 -1.44
CA GLU A 252 -33.19 7.77 -2.61
C GLU A 252 -34.65 7.45 -2.33
N TRP A 253 -34.95 6.97 -1.13
CA TRP A 253 -36.32 6.65 -0.73
C TRP A 253 -37.17 7.90 -0.66
N VAL A 254 -36.72 8.97 0.00
CA VAL A 254 -37.42 10.25 0.08
C VAL A 254 -37.62 10.85 -1.32
N ALA A 255 -36.56 10.84 -2.16
CA ALA A 255 -36.69 11.35 -3.54
C ALA A 255 -37.74 10.61 -4.40
N LYS A 256 -38.04 9.32 -4.09
CA LYS A 256 -39.05 8.52 -4.80
C LYS A 256 -40.45 8.69 -4.25
N HIS A 257 -40.60 9.08 -3.00
CA HIS A 257 -41.91 9.08 -2.32
C HIS A 257 -42.37 10.48 -1.85
N GLY A 258 -41.64 11.53 -2.17
CA GLY A 258 -41.97 12.93 -1.84
C GLY A 258 -41.36 13.35 -0.54
#